data_b77d337f521659ea512a2bb53911496e
#
_entry.id   b77d337f521659ea512a2bb53911496e
#
_cell.length_a   1.000
_cell.length_b   1.000
_cell.length_c   1.000
_cell.angle_alpha   90.00
_cell.angle_beta   90.00
_cell.angle_gamma   90.00
#
_symmetry.space_group_name_H-M   'P 1'
#
loop_
_entity.id
_entity.type
_entity.pdbx_description
1 polymer ?
#
loop_
_entity_poly.entity_id
_entity_poly.type
_entity_poly.pdbx_seq_one_letter_code
_entity_poly.pdbx_strand_id
1 'polypeptide(L)'
;MKVDYIVVGLGLAGLAFVEELIQANKTFLVFEDDSQTSSLVAGGVYNPVVLKKFTAVWKASEQLNLAMLFYEKLEKKLNQKFDEKFVIKRVFKSVEEQKKWSIASDNSLLKQFLNPNIEINKITGVVGDYGFGNVNQTGRIDTLKLVNSYRKLLIDNNLIRFDKFEHQKLNISLENVTYKDIVCNNVVFCEGFGIKENPFFNYLPLEEAKGELLIIHAPKLNIDFLLKSSLFLIPLGDNNYKVGATFNHSDKTLTPTEKGKSELIEKLKNVINVPYKIIEQSAGIRPTTNDRRPFVGVHNQYPRLAVLNGLGTRGVMVAPSM
;
A
#
# COMPACT_ATOMS: atom_id res chain seq x y z
N MET A 1 -24.42 -20.87 -10.44
CA MET A 1 -24.53 -19.55 -9.76
C MET A 1 -24.49 -18.44 -10.79
N LYS A 2 -25.24 -17.32 -10.62
CA LYS A 2 -25.17 -16.16 -11.52
C LYS A 2 -24.86 -14.90 -10.71
N VAL A 3 -23.86 -14.10 -11.17
CA VAL A 3 -23.45 -12.85 -10.55
C VAL A 3 -23.14 -11.79 -11.63
N ASP A 4 -23.06 -10.52 -11.26
CA ASP A 4 -22.64 -9.47 -12.18
C ASP A 4 -21.13 -9.51 -12.39
N TYR A 5 -20.35 -9.76 -11.33
CA TYR A 5 -18.88 -9.70 -11.37
C TYR A 5 -18.23 -10.88 -10.67
N ILE A 6 -17.13 -11.36 -11.25
CA ILE A 6 -16.09 -12.10 -10.53
C ILE A 6 -14.93 -11.11 -10.30
N VAL A 7 -14.44 -11.04 -9.05
CA VAL A 7 -13.26 -10.26 -8.68
C VAL A 7 -12.14 -11.22 -8.28
N VAL A 8 -10.98 -11.12 -8.92
CA VAL A 8 -9.83 -11.99 -8.67
C VAL A 8 -8.77 -11.22 -7.90
N GLY A 9 -8.53 -11.64 -6.66
CA GLY A 9 -7.62 -10.99 -5.70
C GLY A 9 -8.31 -10.00 -4.77
N LEU A 10 -8.05 -10.12 -3.47
CA LEU A 10 -8.59 -9.27 -2.40
C LEU A 10 -7.49 -8.47 -1.66
N GLY A 11 -6.56 -7.88 -2.43
CA GLY A 11 -5.72 -6.81 -1.91
C GLY A 11 -6.47 -5.48 -1.85
N LEU A 12 -5.77 -4.35 -1.67
CA LEU A 12 -6.39 -3.02 -1.61
C LEU A 12 -7.19 -2.68 -2.88
N ALA A 13 -6.75 -3.11 -4.07
CA ALA A 13 -7.47 -2.87 -5.32
C ALA A 13 -8.81 -3.62 -5.35
N GLY A 14 -8.79 -4.92 -5.07
CA GLY A 14 -10.00 -5.74 -5.05
C GLY A 14 -11.00 -5.30 -3.98
N LEU A 15 -10.50 -4.95 -2.79
CA LEU A 15 -11.32 -4.43 -1.70
C LEU A 15 -12.02 -3.12 -2.11
N ALA A 16 -11.27 -2.17 -2.71
CA ALA A 16 -11.84 -0.90 -3.16
C ALA A 16 -12.92 -1.13 -4.24
N PHE A 17 -12.65 -2.02 -5.21
CA PHE A 17 -13.60 -2.34 -6.26
C PHE A 17 -14.87 -3.04 -5.72
N VAL A 18 -14.72 -3.95 -4.78
CA VAL A 18 -15.85 -4.64 -4.14
C VAL A 18 -16.76 -3.64 -3.39
N GLU A 19 -16.18 -2.62 -2.74
CA GLU A 19 -16.99 -1.56 -2.11
C GLU A 19 -17.82 -0.77 -3.14
N GLU A 20 -17.26 -0.48 -4.31
CA GLU A 20 -18.01 0.17 -5.40
C GLU A 20 -19.12 -0.74 -5.94
N LEU A 21 -18.89 -2.05 -6.06
CA LEU A 21 -19.93 -3.00 -6.44
C LEU A 21 -21.08 -3.03 -5.43
N ILE A 22 -20.77 -3.01 -4.14
CA ILE A 22 -21.78 -2.98 -3.06
C ILE A 22 -22.59 -1.66 -3.16
N GLN A 23 -21.93 -0.52 -3.34
CA GLN A 23 -22.61 0.76 -3.49
C GLN A 23 -23.50 0.82 -4.76
N ALA A 24 -23.06 0.16 -5.83
CA ALA A 24 -23.81 0.04 -7.08
C ALA A 24 -24.89 -1.05 -7.08
N ASN A 25 -25.13 -1.74 -5.95
CA ASN A 25 -26.05 -2.86 -5.82
C ASN A 25 -25.78 -3.99 -6.83
N LYS A 26 -24.49 -4.27 -7.13
CA LYS A 26 -24.09 -5.36 -8.02
C LYS A 26 -23.77 -6.61 -7.24
N THR A 27 -24.16 -7.75 -7.81
CA THR A 27 -23.83 -9.07 -7.28
C THR A 27 -22.42 -9.47 -7.70
N PHE A 28 -21.66 -10.09 -6.81
CA PHE A 28 -20.28 -10.47 -7.09
C PHE A 28 -19.86 -11.72 -6.31
N LEU A 29 -18.75 -12.31 -6.77
CA LEU A 29 -18.01 -13.33 -6.03
C LEU A 29 -16.52 -13.05 -6.14
N VAL A 30 -15.83 -13.07 -5.01
CA VAL A 30 -14.36 -12.86 -4.93
C VAL A 30 -13.63 -14.20 -4.96
N PHE A 31 -12.52 -14.29 -5.68
CA PHE A 31 -11.55 -15.38 -5.62
C PHE A 31 -10.24 -14.87 -5.01
N GLU A 32 -9.72 -15.57 -4.02
CA GLU A 32 -8.49 -15.24 -3.30
C GLU A 32 -7.75 -16.54 -2.96
N ASP A 33 -6.44 -16.57 -3.13
CA ASP A 33 -5.62 -17.77 -2.88
C ASP A 33 -4.41 -17.53 -1.95
N ASP A 34 -4.35 -16.35 -1.33
CA ASP A 34 -3.25 -15.89 -0.45
C ASP A 34 -1.88 -15.84 -1.13
N SER A 35 -1.80 -15.99 -2.46
CA SER A 35 -0.55 -15.94 -3.21
C SER A 35 0.10 -14.54 -3.22
N GLN A 36 -0.66 -13.48 -2.98
CA GLN A 36 -0.21 -12.09 -3.03
C GLN A 36 -0.33 -11.40 -1.68
N THR A 37 0.80 -11.13 -1.05
CA THR A 37 0.88 -10.61 0.33
C THR A 37 1.16 -9.11 0.42
N SER A 38 1.36 -8.41 -0.69
CA SER A 38 1.80 -7.00 -0.69
C SER A 38 0.96 -6.08 0.19
N SER A 39 -0.36 -6.23 0.17
CA SER A 39 -1.27 -5.43 1.01
C SER A 39 -1.21 -5.83 2.48
N LEU A 40 -0.89 -7.08 2.79
CA LEU A 40 -0.83 -7.59 4.17
C LEU A 40 0.44 -7.13 4.90
N VAL A 41 1.58 -7.09 4.18
CA VAL A 41 2.88 -6.71 4.77
C VAL A 41 3.18 -5.21 4.68
N ALA A 42 2.40 -4.46 3.89
CA ALA A 42 2.62 -3.04 3.67
C ALA A 42 2.73 -2.24 4.98
N GLY A 43 3.48 -1.14 4.95
CA GLY A 43 3.50 -0.16 6.04
C GLY A 43 2.20 0.64 6.15
N GLY A 44 1.35 0.58 5.13
CA GLY A 44 0.05 1.24 5.09
C GLY A 44 0.11 2.78 5.06
N VAL A 45 1.29 3.35 4.90
CA VAL A 45 1.51 4.81 5.00
C VAL A 45 0.82 5.55 3.85
N TYR A 46 0.02 6.55 4.20
CA TYR A 46 -0.43 7.56 3.25
C TYR A 46 0.38 8.84 3.44
N ASN A 47 0.92 9.32 2.33
CA ASN A 47 1.79 10.50 2.29
C ASN A 47 1.63 11.21 0.94
N PRO A 48 1.12 12.46 0.93
CA PRO A 48 0.91 13.22 -0.29
C PRO A 48 2.19 13.78 -0.94
N VAL A 49 3.36 13.56 -0.31
CA VAL A 49 4.64 14.15 -0.74
C VAL A 49 5.67 13.09 -1.12
N VAL A 50 6.35 13.27 -2.23
CA VAL A 50 7.54 12.50 -2.61
C VAL A 50 8.75 13.04 -1.85
N LEU A 51 9.02 12.50 -0.66
CA LEU A 51 10.02 13.01 0.28
C LEU A 51 11.48 12.92 -0.21
N LYS A 52 11.77 12.21 -1.29
CA LYS A 52 13.10 12.21 -1.92
C LYS A 52 13.34 13.45 -2.79
N LYS A 53 12.28 14.03 -3.35
CA LYS A 53 12.34 15.13 -4.32
C LYS A 53 11.63 16.41 -3.82
N PHE A 54 10.92 16.32 -2.71
CA PHE A 54 10.02 17.36 -2.18
C PHE A 54 9.04 17.86 -3.25
N THR A 55 8.31 16.90 -3.85
CA THR A 55 7.28 17.18 -4.86
C THR A 55 5.96 16.53 -4.46
N ALA A 56 4.84 17.08 -4.91
CA ALA A 56 3.54 16.45 -4.70
C ALA A 56 3.45 15.09 -5.45
N VAL A 57 2.71 14.14 -4.90
CA VAL A 57 2.31 12.96 -5.65
C VAL A 57 1.24 13.34 -6.68
N TRP A 58 1.05 12.51 -7.70
CA TRP A 58 0.00 12.72 -8.68
C TRP A 58 -1.38 12.80 -7.99
N LYS A 59 -2.13 13.88 -8.26
CA LYS A 59 -3.46 14.14 -7.67
C LYS A 59 -3.48 14.04 -6.14
N ALA A 60 -2.44 14.53 -5.45
CA ALA A 60 -2.22 14.33 -4.02
C ALA A 60 -3.45 14.62 -3.14
N SER A 61 -4.03 15.81 -3.29
CA SER A 61 -5.17 16.26 -2.47
C SER A 61 -6.44 15.46 -2.79
N GLU A 62 -6.71 15.21 -4.07
CA GLU A 62 -7.87 14.45 -4.52
C GLU A 62 -7.82 13.02 -3.99
N GLN A 63 -6.70 12.32 -4.19
CA GLN A 63 -6.51 10.96 -3.70
C GLN A 63 -6.60 10.88 -2.18
N LEU A 64 -5.99 11.82 -1.46
CA LEU A 64 -6.03 11.82 0.00
C LEU A 64 -7.44 12.01 0.53
N ASN A 65 -8.20 12.96 -0.02
CA ASN A 65 -9.59 13.21 0.39
C ASN A 65 -10.47 11.99 0.15
N LEU A 66 -10.39 11.39 -1.05
CA LEU A 66 -11.14 10.18 -1.38
C LEU A 66 -10.76 9.01 -0.45
N ALA A 67 -9.47 8.83 -0.21
CA ALA A 67 -8.98 7.75 0.67
C ALA A 67 -9.49 7.93 2.10
N MET A 68 -9.44 9.13 2.67
CA MET A 68 -9.91 9.35 4.05
C MET A 68 -11.41 9.08 4.18
N LEU A 69 -12.23 9.54 3.25
CA LEU A 69 -13.66 9.26 3.23
C LEU A 69 -13.95 7.76 3.06
N PHE A 70 -13.19 7.07 2.23
CA PHE A 70 -13.31 5.64 2.00
C PHE A 70 -13.01 4.83 3.27
N TYR A 71 -11.87 5.10 3.92
CA TYR A 71 -11.49 4.37 5.14
C TYR A 71 -12.40 4.71 6.32
N GLU A 72 -12.87 5.94 6.46
CA GLU A 72 -13.86 6.31 7.47
C GLU A 72 -15.18 5.51 7.31
N LYS A 73 -15.65 5.34 6.06
CA LYS A 73 -16.82 4.50 5.78
C LYS A 73 -16.58 3.05 6.15
N LEU A 74 -15.40 2.51 5.83
CA LEU A 74 -15.03 1.13 6.18
C LEU A 74 -14.90 0.93 7.69
N GLU A 75 -14.32 1.89 8.42
CA GLU A 75 -14.26 1.85 9.89
C GLU A 75 -15.66 1.74 10.51
N LYS A 76 -16.59 2.55 10.02
CA LYS A 76 -18.00 2.50 10.46
C LYS A 76 -18.67 1.17 10.09
N LYS A 77 -18.50 0.71 8.85
CA LYS A 77 -19.09 -0.53 8.34
C LYS A 77 -18.60 -1.77 9.10
N LEU A 78 -17.30 -1.82 9.39
CA LEU A 78 -16.65 -2.96 10.06
C LEU A 78 -16.61 -2.82 11.57
N ASN A 79 -17.05 -1.68 12.12
CA ASN A 79 -16.97 -1.32 13.53
C ASN A 79 -15.55 -1.52 14.11
N GLN A 80 -14.54 -1.04 13.38
CA GLN A 80 -13.13 -1.16 13.75
C GLN A 80 -12.35 0.09 13.33
N LYS A 81 -11.21 0.34 14.00
CA LYS A 81 -10.28 1.40 13.66
C LYS A 81 -9.10 0.86 12.87
N PHE A 82 -8.81 1.51 11.73
CA PHE A 82 -7.72 1.19 10.84
C PHE A 82 -6.81 2.38 10.57
N ASP A 83 -7.35 3.60 10.63
CA ASP A 83 -6.62 4.84 10.36
C ASP A 83 -5.94 5.34 11.64
N GLU A 84 -4.61 5.38 11.61
CA GLU A 84 -3.76 5.97 12.63
C GLU A 84 -3.11 7.24 12.07
N LYS A 85 -3.56 8.39 12.56
CA LYS A 85 -3.04 9.70 12.12
C LYS A 85 -1.78 10.06 12.89
N PHE A 86 -0.72 10.38 12.17
CA PHE A 86 0.50 10.94 12.75
C PHE A 86 1.28 11.76 11.71
N VAL A 87 2.12 12.64 12.21
CA VAL A 87 3.02 13.44 11.38
C VAL A 87 4.16 12.57 10.87
N ILE A 88 4.60 12.80 9.65
CA ILE A 88 5.87 12.25 9.16
C ILE A 88 6.97 13.28 9.43
N LYS A 89 7.96 12.92 10.22
CA LYS A 89 9.19 13.71 10.39
C LYS A 89 10.25 13.25 9.39
N ARG A 90 10.57 14.12 8.44
CA ARG A 90 11.66 13.91 7.48
C ARG A 90 12.98 14.33 8.11
N VAL A 91 13.90 13.41 8.33
CA VAL A 91 15.27 13.73 8.79
C VAL A 91 16.05 14.41 7.67
N PHE A 92 16.55 15.60 7.88
CA PHE A 92 17.44 16.25 6.91
C PHE A 92 18.86 15.71 7.02
N LYS A 93 19.55 15.66 5.88
CA LYS A 93 20.92 15.14 5.78
C LYS A 93 21.95 16.27 5.63
N SER A 94 21.48 17.48 5.32
CA SER A 94 22.33 18.65 5.14
C SER A 94 21.51 19.94 5.18
N VAL A 95 22.21 21.07 5.27
CA VAL A 95 21.63 22.42 5.15
C VAL A 95 21.01 22.65 3.76
N GLU A 96 21.54 22.02 2.72
CA GLU A 96 20.98 22.10 1.36
C GLU A 96 19.60 21.42 1.29
N GLU A 97 19.40 20.32 2.00
CA GLU A 97 18.07 19.70 2.11
C GLU A 97 17.08 20.62 2.86
N GLN A 98 17.51 21.30 3.91
CA GLN A 98 16.67 22.30 4.62
C GLN A 98 16.25 23.43 3.67
N LYS A 99 17.18 23.99 2.88
CA LYS A 99 16.88 25.04 1.89
C LYS A 99 15.88 24.55 0.84
N LYS A 100 16.06 23.34 0.31
CA LYS A 100 15.11 22.72 -0.64
C LYS A 100 13.74 22.50 -0.01
N TRP A 101 13.69 22.13 1.26
CA TRP A 101 12.44 22.00 2.00
C TRP A 101 11.70 23.33 2.13
N SER A 102 12.41 24.40 2.54
CA SER A 102 11.81 25.74 2.66
C SER A 102 11.23 26.22 1.32
N ILE A 103 11.96 26.07 0.21
CA ILE A 103 11.45 26.40 -1.12
C ILE A 103 10.21 25.54 -1.47
N ALA A 104 10.24 24.26 -1.16
CA ALA A 104 9.12 23.35 -1.45
C ALA A 104 7.88 23.66 -0.60
N SER A 105 8.06 24.10 0.66
CA SER A 105 6.94 24.45 1.55
C SER A 105 6.18 25.70 1.08
N ASP A 106 6.79 26.58 0.29
CA ASP A 106 6.12 27.74 -0.32
C ASP A 106 5.36 27.37 -1.62
N ASN A 107 5.58 26.18 -2.16
CA ASN A 107 4.90 25.73 -3.38
C ASN A 107 3.40 25.53 -3.13
N SER A 108 2.54 26.07 -4.01
CA SER A 108 1.08 26.04 -3.90
C SER A 108 0.50 24.62 -3.73
N LEU A 109 1.11 23.60 -4.34
CA LEU A 109 0.68 22.21 -4.24
C LEU A 109 1.15 21.52 -2.95
N LEU A 110 2.14 22.09 -2.26
CA LEU A 110 2.79 21.44 -1.11
C LEU A 110 2.57 22.19 0.20
N LYS A 111 2.30 23.50 0.19
CA LYS A 111 2.16 24.33 1.39
C LYS A 111 1.14 23.82 2.42
N GLN A 112 0.13 23.09 1.99
CA GLN A 112 -0.84 22.47 2.88
C GLN A 112 -0.30 21.23 3.60
N PHE A 113 0.75 20.60 3.04
CA PHE A 113 1.33 19.36 3.53
C PHE A 113 2.66 19.56 4.24
N LEU A 114 3.48 20.52 3.83
CA LEU A 114 4.78 20.77 4.39
C LEU A 114 4.72 21.90 5.41
N ASN A 115 5.18 21.64 6.64
CA ASN A 115 5.40 22.70 7.61
C ASN A 115 6.68 23.46 7.23
N PRO A 116 6.64 24.80 7.01
CA PRO A 116 7.83 25.57 6.67
C PRO A 116 8.86 25.63 7.82
N ASN A 117 8.41 25.46 9.05
CA ASN A 117 9.28 25.51 10.23
C ASN A 117 10.10 24.22 10.34
N ILE A 118 11.42 24.37 10.40
CA ILE A 118 12.36 23.27 10.62
C ILE A 118 12.50 23.05 12.13
N GLU A 119 12.26 21.82 12.57
CA GLU A 119 12.45 21.41 13.95
C GLU A 119 13.90 21.01 14.18
N ILE A 120 14.64 21.80 14.98
CA ILE A 120 16.06 21.57 15.29
C ILE A 120 16.28 20.85 16.62
N ASN A 121 15.25 20.64 17.41
CA ASN A 121 15.35 19.98 18.72
C ASN A 121 15.76 18.51 18.53
N LYS A 122 16.72 18.06 19.36
CA LYS A 122 17.13 16.66 19.39
C LYS A 122 15.97 15.79 19.89
N ILE A 123 15.75 14.68 19.17
CA ILE A 123 14.79 13.65 19.57
C ILE A 123 15.59 12.50 20.18
N THR A 124 15.29 12.14 21.42
CA THR A 124 16.00 11.08 22.15
C THR A 124 15.95 9.77 21.36
N GLY A 125 17.11 9.18 21.12
CA GLY A 125 17.22 7.93 20.40
C GLY A 125 17.23 8.04 18.89
N VAL A 126 17.06 9.25 18.31
CA VAL A 126 17.05 9.49 16.87
C VAL A 126 18.29 10.25 16.43
N VAL A 127 18.90 9.84 15.31
CA VAL A 127 19.99 10.53 14.66
C VAL A 127 19.45 11.57 13.68
N GLY A 128 19.72 12.87 13.90
CA GLY A 128 19.14 13.94 13.09
C GLY A 128 19.86 15.27 13.27
N ASP A 129 21.14 15.34 12.89
CA ASP A 129 22.02 16.49 13.12
C ASP A 129 21.58 17.78 12.42
N TYR A 130 20.83 17.66 11.33
CA TYR A 130 20.30 18.77 10.56
C TYR A 130 18.81 19.02 10.80
N GLY A 131 18.23 18.43 11.86
CA GLY A 131 16.84 18.63 12.21
C GLY A 131 15.83 17.92 11.29
N PHE A 132 14.56 18.32 11.42
CA PHE A 132 13.42 17.60 10.85
C PHE A 132 12.44 18.55 10.16
N GLY A 133 11.88 18.09 9.04
CA GLY A 133 10.73 18.72 8.40
C GLY A 133 9.46 17.90 8.63
N ASN A 134 8.39 18.57 9.04
CA ASN A 134 7.12 17.92 9.36
C ASN A 134 6.19 17.90 8.14
N VAL A 135 5.68 16.71 7.80
CA VAL A 135 4.63 16.52 6.78
C VAL A 135 3.31 16.27 7.47
N ASN A 136 2.36 17.15 7.23
CA ASN A 136 1.00 17.09 7.77
C ASN A 136 0.08 16.26 6.88
N GLN A 137 -1.12 15.94 7.36
CA GLN A 137 -2.13 15.15 6.67
C GLN A 137 -1.59 13.76 6.25
N THR A 138 -0.86 13.14 7.17
CA THR A 138 -0.24 11.84 7.00
C THR A 138 -0.66 10.87 8.10
N GLY A 139 -0.43 9.61 7.88
CA GLY A 139 -0.73 8.53 8.81
C GLY A 139 -0.52 7.18 8.16
N ARG A 140 -1.13 6.15 8.72
CA ARG A 140 -1.17 4.82 8.14
C ARG A 140 -2.55 4.19 8.27
N ILE A 141 -2.87 3.36 7.31
CA ILE A 141 -3.95 2.38 7.43
C ILE A 141 -3.32 1.06 7.87
N ASP A 142 -3.82 0.46 8.92
CA ASP A 142 -3.47 -0.92 9.27
C ASP A 142 -4.08 -1.87 8.23
N THR A 143 -3.31 -2.07 7.15
CA THR A 143 -3.79 -2.82 5.98
C THR A 143 -3.98 -4.30 6.27
N LEU A 144 -3.20 -4.87 7.20
CA LEU A 144 -3.37 -6.25 7.63
C LEU A 144 -4.71 -6.45 8.35
N LYS A 145 -4.98 -5.59 9.33
CA LYS A 145 -6.23 -5.61 10.09
C LYS A 145 -7.43 -5.34 9.17
N LEU A 146 -7.32 -4.35 8.28
CA LEU A 146 -8.37 -4.00 7.31
C LEU A 146 -8.71 -5.18 6.40
N VAL A 147 -7.72 -5.76 5.70
CA VAL A 147 -7.96 -6.85 4.75
C VAL A 147 -8.53 -8.07 5.45
N ASN A 148 -8.02 -8.43 6.64
CA ASN A 148 -8.52 -9.58 7.40
C ASN A 148 -9.96 -9.36 7.88
N SER A 149 -10.30 -8.16 8.36
CA SER A 149 -11.67 -7.83 8.77
C SER A 149 -12.64 -7.83 7.59
N TYR A 150 -12.17 -7.36 6.43
CA TYR A 150 -12.97 -7.37 5.21
C TYR A 150 -13.17 -8.79 4.65
N ARG A 151 -12.13 -9.63 4.68
CA ARG A 151 -12.24 -11.06 4.38
C ARG A 151 -13.30 -11.74 5.23
N LYS A 152 -13.27 -11.49 6.54
CA LYS A 152 -14.27 -12.02 7.45
C LYS A 152 -15.69 -11.60 7.05
N LEU A 153 -15.91 -10.33 6.72
CA LEU A 153 -17.21 -9.85 6.22
C LEU A 153 -17.67 -10.64 4.99
N LEU A 154 -16.76 -10.88 4.02
CA LEU A 154 -17.10 -11.61 2.80
C LEU A 154 -17.36 -13.10 3.05
N ILE A 155 -16.64 -13.72 3.98
CA ILE A 155 -16.87 -15.11 4.41
C ILE A 155 -18.25 -15.23 5.04
N ASP A 156 -18.56 -14.38 6.00
CA ASP A 156 -19.83 -14.40 6.74
C ASP A 156 -21.05 -14.21 5.80
N ASN A 157 -20.83 -13.61 4.61
CA ASN A 157 -21.87 -13.41 3.58
C ASN A 157 -21.77 -14.37 2.38
N ASN A 158 -20.87 -15.36 2.39
CA ASN A 158 -20.64 -16.31 1.29
C ASN A 158 -20.25 -15.61 -0.05
N LEU A 159 -19.50 -14.50 0.01
CA LEU A 159 -19.11 -13.68 -1.13
C LEU A 159 -17.65 -13.89 -1.55
N ILE A 160 -16.94 -14.85 -0.96
CA ILE A 160 -15.55 -15.16 -1.27
C ILE A 160 -15.34 -16.68 -1.37
N ARG A 161 -14.48 -17.10 -2.31
CA ARG A 161 -13.95 -18.48 -2.41
C ARG A 161 -12.43 -18.41 -2.27
N PHE A 162 -11.87 -19.21 -1.36
CA PHE A 162 -10.43 -19.38 -1.17
C PHE A 162 -9.91 -20.47 -2.12
N ASP A 163 -9.88 -20.15 -3.40
CA ASP A 163 -9.42 -21.03 -4.47
C ASP A 163 -8.50 -20.26 -5.42
N LYS A 164 -7.46 -20.93 -5.92
CA LYS A 164 -6.64 -20.39 -7.02
C LYS A 164 -7.52 -20.19 -8.25
N PHE A 165 -7.52 -18.98 -8.80
CA PHE A 165 -8.24 -18.69 -10.02
C PHE A 165 -7.49 -19.27 -11.23
N GLU A 166 -8.14 -20.14 -11.97
CA GLU A 166 -7.58 -20.86 -13.11
C GLU A 166 -8.02 -20.17 -14.42
N HIS A 167 -7.22 -19.26 -14.94
CA HIS A 167 -7.54 -18.44 -16.12
C HIS A 167 -7.97 -19.26 -17.34
N GLN A 168 -7.39 -20.46 -17.53
CA GLN A 168 -7.72 -21.38 -18.63
C GLN A 168 -9.13 -21.97 -18.55
N LYS A 169 -9.81 -21.86 -17.40
CA LYS A 169 -11.21 -22.30 -17.23
C LYS A 169 -12.22 -21.20 -17.53
N LEU A 170 -11.77 -20.01 -17.92
CA LEU A 170 -12.65 -18.96 -18.41
C LEU A 170 -13.13 -19.29 -19.83
N ASN A 171 -14.44 -19.23 -20.02
CA ASN A 171 -15.05 -19.22 -21.34
C ASN A 171 -15.75 -17.86 -21.53
N ILE A 172 -15.31 -17.11 -22.54
CA ILE A 172 -15.71 -15.71 -22.75
C ILE A 172 -16.54 -15.64 -24.02
N SER A 173 -17.79 -15.20 -23.88
CA SER A 173 -18.69 -14.94 -25.01
C SER A 173 -19.05 -13.46 -25.11
N LEU A 174 -19.80 -13.09 -26.16
CA LEU A 174 -20.33 -11.74 -26.29
C LEU A 174 -21.37 -11.40 -25.22
N GLU A 175 -22.10 -12.41 -24.71
CA GLU A 175 -23.19 -12.21 -23.77
C GLU A 175 -22.75 -12.26 -22.31
N ASN A 176 -21.84 -13.18 -21.98
CA ASN A 176 -21.40 -13.44 -20.62
C ASN A 176 -20.02 -14.10 -20.55
N VAL A 177 -19.53 -14.28 -19.35
CA VAL A 177 -18.35 -15.07 -19.03
C VAL A 177 -18.80 -16.24 -18.15
N THR A 178 -18.30 -17.45 -18.45
CA THR A 178 -18.50 -18.61 -17.58
C THR A 178 -17.18 -19.05 -16.96
N TYR A 179 -17.22 -19.37 -15.69
CA TYR A 179 -16.08 -19.89 -14.95
C TYR A 179 -16.57 -21.00 -14.00
N LYS A 180 -16.14 -22.25 -14.28
CA LYS A 180 -16.67 -23.44 -13.54
C LYS A 180 -18.21 -23.44 -13.54
N ASP A 181 -18.81 -23.40 -12.35
CA ASP A 181 -20.27 -23.38 -12.11
C ASP A 181 -20.88 -21.97 -12.08
N ILE A 182 -20.10 -20.95 -12.42
CA ILE A 182 -20.50 -19.53 -12.31
C ILE A 182 -20.69 -18.92 -13.68
N VAL A 183 -21.79 -18.17 -13.85
CA VAL A 183 -22.00 -17.26 -14.99
C VAL A 183 -21.92 -15.83 -14.47
N CYS A 184 -21.10 -14.99 -15.11
CA CYS A 184 -20.99 -13.58 -14.73
C CYS A 184 -21.01 -12.66 -15.96
N ASN A 185 -21.28 -11.37 -15.74
CA ASN A 185 -21.22 -10.39 -16.80
C ASN A 185 -19.76 -9.96 -17.08
N ASN A 186 -18.95 -9.83 -16.03
CA ASN A 186 -17.58 -9.34 -16.14
C ASN A 186 -16.66 -10.03 -15.13
N VAL A 187 -15.36 -10.05 -15.46
CA VAL A 187 -14.28 -10.47 -14.54
C VAL A 187 -13.30 -9.32 -14.37
N VAL A 188 -12.93 -9.01 -13.13
CA VAL A 188 -11.98 -7.95 -12.81
C VAL A 188 -10.78 -8.52 -12.08
N PHE A 189 -9.59 -8.34 -12.66
CA PHE A 189 -8.34 -8.87 -12.14
C PHE A 189 -7.63 -7.84 -11.27
N CYS A 190 -7.53 -8.14 -9.96
CA CYS A 190 -6.88 -7.34 -8.92
C CYS A 190 -5.67 -8.09 -8.32
N GLU A 191 -4.95 -8.83 -9.14
CA GLU A 191 -4.00 -9.88 -8.78
C GLU A 191 -2.63 -9.37 -8.29
N GLY A 192 -2.44 -8.05 -8.21
CA GLY A 192 -1.13 -7.50 -7.82
C GLY A 192 -0.01 -8.01 -8.72
N PHE A 193 1.07 -8.54 -8.13
CA PHE A 193 2.18 -9.11 -8.90
C PHE A 193 1.77 -10.35 -9.72
N GLY A 194 0.77 -11.10 -9.25
CA GLY A 194 0.25 -12.30 -9.93
C GLY A 194 -0.24 -12.06 -11.37
N ILE A 195 -0.53 -10.80 -11.75
CA ILE A 195 -0.92 -10.44 -13.11
C ILE A 195 0.12 -10.85 -14.18
N LYS A 196 1.36 -11.08 -13.81
CA LYS A 196 2.40 -11.59 -14.73
C LYS A 196 2.09 -12.99 -15.25
N GLU A 197 1.32 -13.78 -14.54
CA GLU A 197 0.85 -15.09 -14.94
C GLU A 197 -0.51 -15.05 -15.64
N ASN A 198 -1.18 -13.89 -15.66
CA ASN A 198 -2.50 -13.74 -16.28
C ASN A 198 -2.37 -13.66 -17.81
N PRO A 199 -2.90 -14.62 -18.58
CA PRO A 199 -2.72 -14.65 -20.04
C PRO A 199 -3.38 -13.49 -20.79
N PHE A 200 -4.32 -12.78 -20.15
CA PHE A 200 -5.02 -11.65 -20.74
C PHE A 200 -4.32 -10.32 -20.51
N PHE A 201 -3.58 -10.17 -19.38
CA PHE A 201 -3.01 -8.88 -18.95
C PHE A 201 -1.51 -8.90 -18.67
N ASN A 202 -0.80 -10.03 -18.90
CA ASN A 202 0.66 -10.15 -18.65
C ASN A 202 1.52 -9.23 -19.54
N TYR A 203 0.94 -8.71 -20.63
CA TYR A 203 1.59 -7.74 -21.51
C TYR A 203 1.72 -6.34 -20.88
N LEU A 204 0.97 -6.05 -19.82
CA LEU A 204 1.06 -4.76 -19.16
C LEU A 204 2.46 -4.56 -18.52
N PRO A 205 3.07 -3.37 -18.69
CA PRO A 205 4.45 -3.12 -18.26
C PRO A 205 4.51 -2.89 -16.74
N LEU A 206 4.21 -3.94 -15.97
CA LEU A 206 4.35 -3.93 -14.52
C LEU A 206 5.82 -4.06 -14.15
N GLU A 207 6.32 -3.14 -13.32
CA GLU A 207 7.62 -3.21 -12.67
C GLU A 207 7.44 -3.73 -11.25
N GLU A 208 8.02 -4.86 -10.98
CA GLU A 208 7.98 -5.47 -9.68
C GLU A 208 9.23 -5.15 -8.85
N ALA A 209 9.02 -4.82 -7.59
CA ALA A 209 10.09 -4.61 -6.64
C ALA A 209 9.78 -5.28 -5.30
N LYS A 210 10.57 -6.28 -4.95
CA LYS A 210 10.53 -6.88 -3.62
C LYS A 210 10.95 -5.86 -2.56
N GLY A 211 10.19 -5.78 -1.50
CA GLY A 211 10.50 -5.00 -0.31
C GLY A 211 10.43 -5.84 0.93
N GLU A 212 11.51 -5.84 1.68
CA GLU A 212 11.58 -6.49 2.97
C GLU A 212 11.45 -5.47 4.09
N LEU A 213 10.82 -5.88 5.18
CA LEU A 213 10.55 -5.07 6.36
C LEU A 213 10.94 -5.85 7.61
N LEU A 214 11.30 -5.12 8.67
CA LEU A 214 11.49 -5.67 10.00
C LEU A 214 10.44 -5.10 10.95
N ILE A 215 10.07 -5.87 11.97
CA ILE A 215 9.48 -5.35 13.20
C ILE A 215 10.54 -5.41 14.27
N ILE A 216 10.81 -4.30 14.93
CA ILE A 216 11.74 -4.20 16.04
C ILE A 216 11.02 -3.78 17.32
N HIS A 217 11.49 -4.26 18.45
CA HIS A 217 11.11 -3.78 19.79
C HIS A 217 12.22 -2.89 20.32
N ALA A 218 11.92 -1.61 20.62
CA ALA A 218 12.90 -0.61 21.02
C ALA A 218 12.33 0.28 22.15
N PRO A 219 12.29 -0.19 23.41
CA PRO A 219 11.60 0.51 24.51
C PRO A 219 12.23 1.84 24.91
N LYS A 220 13.47 2.11 24.49
CA LYS A 220 14.14 3.40 24.72
C LYS A 220 13.90 4.42 23.59
N LEU A 221 13.20 4.01 22.51
CA LEU A 221 12.83 4.86 21.39
C LEU A 221 11.37 5.31 21.58
N ASN A 222 11.15 6.37 22.28
CA ASN A 222 9.79 6.85 22.53
C ASN A 222 9.38 7.88 21.48
N ILE A 223 8.93 7.43 20.30
CA ILE A 223 8.40 8.29 19.24
C ILE A 223 6.97 7.87 18.87
N ASP A 224 6.10 8.85 18.70
CA ASP A 224 4.68 8.74 18.33
C ASP A 224 4.39 9.23 16.91
N PHE A 225 5.43 9.48 16.14
CA PHE A 225 5.39 9.95 14.74
C PHE A 225 6.12 8.96 13.81
N LEU A 226 5.85 9.02 12.53
CA LEU A 226 6.60 8.28 11.53
C LEU A 226 7.89 9.01 11.20
N LEU A 227 9.02 8.35 11.41
CA LEU A 227 10.33 8.90 11.05
C LEU A 227 10.71 8.48 9.62
N LYS A 228 11.07 9.45 8.77
CA LYS A 228 11.57 9.20 7.41
C LYS A 228 12.99 9.70 7.22
N SER A 229 13.91 8.75 7.04
CA SER A 229 15.30 8.97 6.66
C SER A 229 15.64 8.15 5.41
N SER A 230 16.69 7.33 5.45
CA SER A 230 17.00 6.31 4.43
C SER A 230 15.94 5.19 4.37
N LEU A 231 15.26 4.97 5.47
CA LEU A 231 14.13 4.05 5.63
C LEU A 231 12.95 4.77 6.29
N PHE A 232 11.81 4.09 6.41
CA PHE A 232 10.73 4.47 7.32
C PHE A 232 10.89 3.73 8.65
N LEU A 233 10.56 4.41 9.74
CA LEU A 233 10.35 3.85 11.06
C LEU A 233 8.94 4.24 11.50
N ILE A 234 8.04 3.27 11.59
CA ILE A 234 6.61 3.45 11.80
C ILE A 234 6.26 2.90 13.17
N PRO A 235 5.74 3.69 14.13
CA PRO A 235 5.28 3.17 15.41
C PRO A 235 4.09 2.22 15.22
N LEU A 236 4.09 1.10 15.95
CA LEU A 236 3.02 0.09 15.97
C LEU A 236 2.33 -0.03 17.33
N GLY A 237 2.74 0.78 18.30
CA GLY A 237 2.36 0.62 19.72
C GLY A 237 3.29 -0.34 20.48
N ASP A 238 3.20 -0.34 21.80
CA ASP A 238 3.95 -1.24 22.70
C ASP A 238 5.47 -1.26 22.47
N ASN A 239 6.04 -0.11 22.14
CA ASN A 239 7.46 0.05 21.78
C ASN A 239 7.90 -0.77 20.55
N ASN A 240 6.96 -1.22 19.74
CA ASN A 240 7.26 -1.90 18.47
C ASN A 240 7.24 -0.91 17.30
N TYR A 241 8.15 -1.12 16.37
CA TYR A 241 8.30 -0.25 15.19
C TYR A 241 8.50 -1.09 13.94
N LYS A 242 7.76 -0.76 12.88
CA LYS A 242 8.00 -1.34 11.55
C LYS A 242 9.07 -0.53 10.82
N VAL A 243 10.12 -1.22 10.39
CA VAL A 243 11.29 -0.65 9.70
C VAL A 243 11.28 -1.09 8.26
N GLY A 244 11.41 -0.15 7.33
CA GLY A 244 11.41 -0.53 5.91
C GLY A 244 11.69 0.62 4.95
N ALA A 245 11.90 0.25 3.74
CA ALA A 245 11.97 -1.09 3.23
C ALA A 245 13.17 -1.22 2.28
N THR A 246 13.57 -2.44 2.02
CA THR A 246 14.49 -2.72 0.91
C THR A 246 13.82 -2.51 -0.44
N PHE A 247 14.61 -2.49 -1.50
CA PHE A 247 14.11 -2.33 -2.87
C PHE A 247 14.94 -3.21 -3.80
N ASN A 248 14.41 -4.40 -4.14
CA ASN A 248 15.11 -5.38 -4.95
C ASN A 248 14.26 -5.74 -6.18
N HIS A 249 14.79 -5.51 -7.37
CA HIS A 249 14.12 -5.78 -8.64
C HIS A 249 14.41 -7.18 -9.21
N SER A 250 15.43 -7.87 -8.69
CA SER A 250 15.84 -9.17 -9.22
C SER A 250 15.17 -10.35 -8.51
N ASP A 251 14.96 -10.24 -7.20
CA ASP A 251 14.31 -11.29 -6.42
C ASP A 251 12.78 -11.13 -6.46
N LYS A 252 12.10 -12.17 -6.95
CA LYS A 252 10.64 -12.23 -7.09
C LYS A 252 9.98 -13.19 -6.09
N THR A 253 10.72 -13.63 -5.08
CA THR A 253 10.18 -14.49 -4.03
C THR A 253 9.56 -13.67 -2.90
N LEU A 254 8.62 -14.26 -2.18
CA LEU A 254 8.03 -13.69 -0.97
C LEU A 254 8.82 -14.04 0.30
N THR A 255 9.89 -14.83 0.18
CA THR A 255 10.71 -15.27 1.31
C THR A 255 11.66 -14.16 1.73
N PRO A 256 11.65 -13.73 3.00
CA PRO A 256 12.65 -12.81 3.53
C PRO A 256 14.08 -13.36 3.42
N THR A 257 15.08 -12.46 3.28
CA THR A 257 16.48 -12.85 3.06
C THR A 257 17.41 -12.24 4.12
N GLU A 258 18.50 -12.94 4.44
CA GLU A 258 19.54 -12.39 5.33
C GLU A 258 20.21 -11.14 4.73
N LYS A 259 20.29 -11.04 3.39
CA LYS A 259 20.79 -9.85 2.70
C LYS A 259 19.88 -8.65 2.96
N GLY A 260 18.57 -8.83 2.82
CA GLY A 260 17.58 -7.76 3.07
C GLY A 260 17.58 -7.32 4.53
N LYS A 261 17.67 -8.27 5.46
CA LYS A 261 17.81 -8.01 6.90
C LYS A 261 19.06 -7.18 7.21
N SER A 262 20.22 -7.60 6.70
CA SER A 262 21.49 -6.89 6.89
C SER A 262 21.45 -5.46 6.34
N GLU A 263 20.85 -5.26 5.14
CA GLU A 263 20.65 -3.93 4.55
C GLU A 263 19.81 -3.02 5.44
N LEU A 264 18.71 -3.55 6.01
CA LEU A 264 17.85 -2.77 6.90
C LEU A 264 18.53 -2.43 8.22
N ILE A 265 19.30 -3.37 8.79
CA ILE A 265 20.09 -3.15 10.01
C ILE A 265 21.14 -2.05 9.79
N GLU A 266 21.88 -2.09 8.69
CA GLU A 266 22.89 -1.08 8.37
C GLU A 266 22.26 0.32 8.19
N LYS A 267 21.12 0.40 7.51
CA LYS A 267 20.40 1.66 7.38
C LYS A 267 19.87 2.16 8.72
N LEU A 268 19.41 1.24 9.59
CA LEU A 268 18.83 1.58 10.89
C LEU A 268 19.86 2.15 11.86
N LYS A 269 21.10 1.68 11.85
CA LYS A 269 22.21 2.22 12.66
C LYS A 269 22.44 3.72 12.42
N ASN A 270 22.12 4.23 11.22
CA ASN A 270 22.24 5.64 10.87
C ASN A 270 20.96 6.44 11.14
N VAL A 271 19.96 5.85 11.80
CA VAL A 271 18.66 6.48 12.05
C VAL A 271 18.34 6.51 13.54
N ILE A 272 18.68 5.46 14.27
CA ILE A 272 18.51 5.38 15.73
C ILE A 272 19.80 4.97 16.42
N ASN A 273 19.96 5.48 17.66
CA ASN A 273 21.13 5.18 18.52
C ASN A 273 20.74 4.52 19.85
N VAL A 274 19.62 3.84 19.88
CA VAL A 274 19.13 3.06 21.05
C VAL A 274 19.18 1.57 20.75
N PRO A 275 19.31 0.71 21.79
CA PRO A 275 19.23 -0.74 21.59
C PRO A 275 17.84 -1.18 21.17
N TYR A 276 17.77 -2.20 20.34
CA TYR A 276 16.53 -2.82 19.86
C TYR A 276 16.70 -4.33 19.68
N LYS A 277 15.57 -5.02 19.64
CA LYS A 277 15.47 -6.45 19.31
C LYS A 277 14.64 -6.62 18.05
N ILE A 278 15.08 -7.42 17.10
CA ILE A 278 14.29 -7.78 15.91
C ILE A 278 13.28 -8.85 16.34
N ILE A 279 12.01 -8.60 16.05
CA ILE A 279 10.89 -9.49 16.38
C ILE A 279 10.48 -10.30 15.16
N GLU A 280 10.39 -9.67 13.98
CA GLU A 280 9.86 -10.28 12.76
C GLU A 280 10.55 -9.71 11.51
N GLN A 281 10.60 -10.51 10.45
CA GLN A 281 10.98 -10.09 9.12
C GLN A 281 9.91 -10.56 8.13
N SER A 282 9.48 -9.69 7.25
CA SER A 282 8.48 -9.97 6.21
C SER A 282 8.90 -9.42 4.86
N ALA A 283 8.32 -9.97 3.78
CA ALA A 283 8.58 -9.54 2.42
C ALA A 283 7.30 -9.48 1.59
N GLY A 284 7.28 -8.58 0.61
CA GLY A 284 6.20 -8.48 -0.36
C GLY A 284 6.68 -7.86 -1.68
N ILE A 285 6.03 -8.19 -2.78
CA ILE A 285 6.38 -7.68 -4.10
C ILE A 285 5.40 -6.57 -4.48
N ARG A 286 5.93 -5.37 -4.65
CA ARG A 286 5.12 -4.21 -5.05
C ARG A 286 4.83 -4.25 -6.54
N PRO A 287 3.56 -4.26 -6.94
CA PRO A 287 3.17 -4.11 -8.35
C PRO A 287 3.27 -2.63 -8.73
N THR A 288 4.42 -2.21 -9.24
CA THR A 288 4.71 -0.81 -9.57
C THR A 288 4.59 -0.57 -11.07
N THR A 289 4.27 0.66 -11.46
CA THR A 289 4.27 1.14 -12.84
C THR A 289 5.33 2.21 -13.04
N ASN A 290 5.85 2.38 -14.24
CA ASN A 290 6.91 3.35 -14.56
C ASN A 290 6.51 4.79 -14.21
N ASP A 291 5.31 5.19 -14.58
CA ASP A 291 4.76 6.52 -14.33
C ASP A 291 4.06 6.64 -12.97
N ARG A 292 4.02 5.55 -12.19
CA ARG A 292 3.38 5.43 -10.88
C ARG A 292 1.87 5.69 -10.89
N ARG A 293 1.22 5.45 -12.04
CA ARG A 293 -0.23 5.45 -12.19
C ARG A 293 -0.73 4.01 -12.27
N PRO A 294 -1.90 3.72 -11.70
CA PRO A 294 -2.47 2.37 -11.74
C PRO A 294 -2.88 1.98 -13.15
N PHE A 295 -2.91 0.68 -13.41
CA PHE A 295 -3.60 0.13 -14.57
C PHE A 295 -5.08 -0.03 -14.24
N VAL A 296 -5.93 0.69 -14.96
CA VAL A 296 -7.38 0.65 -14.84
C VAL A 296 -7.97 0.62 -16.24
N GLY A 297 -8.68 -0.45 -16.57
CA GLY A 297 -9.30 -0.53 -17.89
C GLY A 297 -9.81 -1.92 -18.25
N VAL A 298 -10.43 -1.99 -19.42
CA VAL A 298 -10.94 -3.23 -20.01
C VAL A 298 -9.98 -3.76 -21.06
N HIS A 299 -10.03 -5.07 -21.30
CA HIS A 299 -9.22 -5.72 -22.32
C HIS A 299 -9.72 -5.38 -23.74
N ASN A 300 -8.80 -5.05 -24.66
CA ASN A 300 -9.16 -4.59 -26.00
C ASN A 300 -9.99 -5.61 -26.81
N GLN A 301 -9.68 -6.92 -26.68
CA GLN A 301 -10.37 -7.98 -27.40
C GLN A 301 -11.50 -8.63 -26.59
N TYR A 302 -11.43 -8.54 -25.25
CA TYR A 302 -12.38 -9.15 -24.32
C TYR A 302 -12.98 -8.09 -23.40
N PRO A 303 -13.97 -7.31 -23.86
CA PRO A 303 -14.48 -6.14 -23.11
C PRO A 303 -15.16 -6.51 -21.78
N ARG A 304 -15.39 -7.81 -21.53
CA ARG A 304 -15.88 -8.31 -20.24
C ARG A 304 -14.78 -8.61 -19.24
N LEU A 305 -13.52 -8.49 -19.63
CA LEU A 305 -12.38 -8.61 -18.73
C LEU A 305 -11.82 -7.22 -18.45
N ALA A 306 -11.61 -6.92 -17.17
CA ALA A 306 -11.03 -5.68 -16.73
C ALA A 306 -9.85 -5.92 -15.77
N VAL A 307 -9.01 -4.90 -15.59
CA VAL A 307 -7.85 -4.91 -14.71
C VAL A 307 -7.87 -3.71 -13.79
N LEU A 308 -7.61 -3.93 -12.51
CA LEU A 308 -7.25 -2.91 -11.52
C LEU A 308 -5.96 -3.33 -10.82
N ASN A 309 -4.84 -2.70 -11.19
CA ASN A 309 -3.53 -3.12 -10.72
C ASN A 309 -2.51 -1.96 -10.71
N GLY A 310 -1.26 -2.25 -10.32
CA GLY A 310 -0.19 -1.27 -10.41
C GLY A 310 -0.21 -0.19 -9.33
N LEU A 311 -0.74 -0.48 -8.13
CA LEU A 311 -0.85 0.49 -7.02
C LEU A 311 0.51 0.92 -6.45
N GLY A 312 1.56 0.14 -6.68
CA GLY A 312 2.93 0.43 -6.25
C GLY A 312 3.06 0.60 -4.74
N THR A 313 3.75 1.65 -4.32
CA THR A 313 4.02 1.94 -2.89
C THR A 313 2.94 2.80 -2.21
N ARG A 314 1.87 3.17 -2.92
CA ARG A 314 0.84 4.11 -2.44
C ARG A 314 -0.56 3.54 -2.51
N GLY A 315 -0.68 2.23 -2.44
CA GLY A 315 -1.95 1.54 -2.57
C GLY A 315 -3.07 2.12 -1.70
N VAL A 316 -2.77 2.51 -0.48
CA VAL A 316 -3.75 3.10 0.45
C VAL A 316 -4.32 4.45 -0.01
N MET A 317 -3.58 5.23 -0.80
CA MET A 317 -4.10 6.49 -1.37
C MET A 317 -4.76 6.26 -2.73
N VAL A 318 -4.18 5.36 -3.52
CA VAL A 318 -4.56 5.17 -4.93
C VAL A 318 -5.81 4.29 -5.07
N ALA A 319 -5.91 3.20 -4.30
CA ALA A 319 -7.00 2.24 -4.45
C ALA A 319 -8.41 2.88 -4.36
N PRO A 320 -8.71 3.76 -3.40
CA PRO A 320 -10.03 4.39 -3.31
C PRO A 320 -10.37 5.37 -4.45
N SER A 321 -9.40 5.69 -5.31
CA SER A 321 -9.59 6.64 -6.43
C SER A 321 -9.63 5.96 -7.81
N MET A 322 -9.62 4.64 -7.86
CA MET A 322 -9.60 3.85 -9.10
C MET A 322 -10.96 3.68 -9.76
#